data_e88b481471c1420ada55aadc14400bc7
#
_entry.id   e88b481471c1420ada55aadc14400bc7
#
_cell.length_a   1.000
_cell.length_b   1.000
_cell.length_c   1.000
_cell.angle_alpha   90.00
_cell.angle_beta   90.00
_cell.angle_gamma   90.00
#
_symmetry.space_group_name_H-M   'P 1'
#
loop_
_entity.id
_entity.type
_entity.pdbx_description
1 polymer ?
#
loop_
_entity_poly.entity_id
_entity_poly.type
_entity_poly.pdbx_seq_one_letter_code
_entity_poly.pdbx_strand_id
1 'polypeptide(L)'
;MDPMEYIVPNRKRLPYGMMNFAVIRREDYYYVDKTRFIPMIEQADRFFFFIRPRRFGKSLTLNVLQHYYDVRTRDKFDDLFGDLYIGKHPTANRNSYLVLYLNFSGITSELNDYRKGLDAHCQIRFDFFCEVYSDLLPQGIRERLDEKDGAVNQLDYLVSECERAGQKMYLFIDEYDHFTNAILSDAESLHRYTDETHGEGYLRAFFNKVKAGTYSSIERCFITGVSPVTMDDLTSGFNIGTNYSLTPQFNQMMGFTEEEVREMLTYYSTNSPFRHTVDELMEIMKPWYDNYCFAQDCYGETTMYNSNMVLYFVKNYIDNGKAPREMIEDNIRIDYEKLRMLIRKDKEFAHDASVIQTLVSQGYITGELKKGFPAVNITNPDNFISLLYYFGMLTISGIDKGKTKLTIPNLVVQEQLYTYLLNTYNDADLNFSSYEKSELSSQLAYDGNWQAYFGYIADCLKRYASQRDKQKGEFFVHGFTLAMTAQNRFYRPISEQDTQAGYVDIFLCPMLDIYSDMKHSYIVELKYAKYRDSENRVEELRQEAIAQANRYADTDTVKQAIGSTQLHKIVVVYKGMEMRVCEEL
;
A
#
# COMPACT_ATOMS: atom_id res chain seq x y z
N MET A 1 -42.66 -26.29 -5.31
CA MET A 1 -41.47 -25.84 -4.64
C MET A 1 -41.73 -24.40 -4.23
N ASP A 2 -41.96 -24.18 -2.93
CA ASP A 2 -42.10 -22.83 -2.41
C ASP A 2 -40.85 -22.02 -2.71
N PRO A 3 -40.97 -20.76 -3.17
CA PRO A 3 -39.82 -19.90 -3.29
C PRO A 3 -39.26 -19.71 -1.87
N MET A 4 -38.00 -20.10 -1.64
CA MET A 4 -37.30 -19.75 -0.41
C MET A 4 -37.48 -18.25 -0.21
N GLU A 5 -38.21 -17.85 0.82
CA GLU A 5 -38.20 -16.47 1.30
C GLU A 5 -36.73 -16.12 1.65
N TYR A 6 -36.13 -15.32 0.82
CA TYR A 6 -34.82 -14.73 1.10
C TYR A 6 -35.01 -13.78 2.28
N ILE A 7 -34.80 -14.26 3.49
CA ILE A 7 -34.74 -13.41 4.68
C ILE A 7 -33.50 -12.53 4.50
N VAL A 8 -33.70 -11.30 4.06
CA VAL A 8 -32.63 -10.30 4.03
C VAL A 8 -32.18 -10.10 5.49
N PRO A 9 -30.92 -10.42 5.82
CA PRO A 9 -30.45 -10.24 7.18
C PRO A 9 -30.64 -8.77 7.58
N ASN A 10 -31.16 -8.50 8.77
CA ASN A 10 -31.33 -7.14 9.31
C ASN A 10 -29.98 -6.57 9.75
N ARG A 11 -29.06 -6.43 8.80
CA ARG A 11 -27.71 -5.90 9.01
C ARG A 11 -27.32 -4.98 7.86
N LYS A 12 -26.50 -3.96 8.15
CA LYS A 12 -25.93 -3.07 7.14
C LYS A 12 -25.06 -3.85 6.17
N ARG A 13 -25.12 -3.48 4.90
CA ARG A 13 -24.23 -4.02 3.87
C ARG A 13 -22.82 -3.44 4.04
N LEU A 14 -21.78 -4.20 3.66
CA LEU A 14 -20.40 -3.70 3.65
C LEU A 14 -20.15 -2.85 2.38
N PRO A 15 -19.51 -1.67 2.50
CA PRO A 15 -19.23 -0.79 1.37
C PRO A 15 -17.95 -1.21 0.62
N TYR A 16 -17.77 -2.51 0.36
CA TYR A 16 -16.60 -3.03 -0.34
C TYR A 16 -16.55 -2.51 -1.77
N GLY A 17 -15.43 -1.86 -2.15
CA GLY A 17 -15.25 -1.25 -3.47
C GLY A 17 -16.05 0.03 -3.72
N MET A 18 -16.71 0.59 -2.70
CA MET A 18 -17.55 1.79 -2.85
C MET A 18 -16.79 3.06 -2.47
N MET A 19 -16.92 4.09 -3.33
CA MET A 19 -16.32 5.41 -3.12
C MET A 19 -17.37 6.53 -3.06
N ASN A 20 -18.65 6.22 -3.30
CA ASN A 20 -19.74 7.20 -3.26
C ASN A 20 -20.35 7.28 -1.85
N PHE A 21 -19.97 8.31 -1.10
CA PHE A 21 -20.42 8.53 0.26
C PHE A 21 -21.95 8.67 0.37
N ALA A 22 -22.57 9.41 -0.56
CA ALA A 22 -24.02 9.61 -0.52
C ALA A 22 -24.80 8.30 -0.71
N VAL A 23 -24.28 7.37 -1.55
CA VAL A 23 -24.88 6.03 -1.70
C VAL A 23 -24.69 5.21 -0.42
N ILE A 24 -23.47 5.23 0.15
CA ILE A 24 -23.17 4.52 1.41
C ILE A 24 -24.16 4.93 2.51
N ARG A 25 -24.45 6.24 2.63
CA ARG A 25 -25.34 6.76 3.67
C ARG A 25 -26.82 6.46 3.39
N ARG A 26 -27.30 6.71 2.17
CA ARG A 26 -28.72 6.55 1.80
C ARG A 26 -29.18 5.09 1.78
N GLU A 27 -28.29 4.19 1.40
CA GLU A 27 -28.58 2.75 1.33
C GLU A 27 -28.16 1.99 2.60
N ASP A 28 -27.85 2.74 3.67
CA ASP A 28 -27.52 2.24 5.00
C ASP A 28 -26.41 1.18 5.01
N TYR A 29 -25.29 1.45 4.32
CA TYR A 29 -24.08 0.65 4.44
C TYR A 29 -23.38 0.92 5.77
N TYR A 30 -22.57 -0.05 6.22
CA TYR A 30 -21.69 0.16 7.37
C TYR A 30 -20.65 1.23 7.04
N TYR A 31 -20.53 2.24 7.89
CA TYR A 31 -19.60 3.35 7.66
C TYR A 31 -18.74 3.60 8.90
N VAL A 32 -17.41 3.58 8.72
CA VAL A 32 -16.46 3.96 9.77
C VAL A 32 -16.29 5.48 9.73
N ASP A 33 -16.69 6.15 10.80
CA ASP A 33 -16.75 7.62 10.85
C ASP A 33 -15.36 8.23 11.05
N LYS A 34 -14.84 8.85 10.00
CA LYS A 34 -13.60 9.65 10.00
C LYS A 34 -13.87 11.16 9.96
N THR A 35 -15.12 11.59 10.10
CA THR A 35 -15.48 13.02 9.95
C THR A 35 -14.94 13.91 11.07
N ARG A 36 -14.42 13.33 12.15
CA ARG A 36 -13.69 14.05 13.21
C ARG A 36 -12.44 14.78 12.69
N PHE A 37 -11.91 14.37 11.53
CA PHE A 37 -10.76 15.03 10.91
C PHE A 37 -11.13 16.30 10.13
N ILE A 38 -12.39 16.55 9.82
CA ILE A 38 -12.83 17.75 9.09
C ILE A 38 -12.42 19.05 9.80
N PRO A 39 -12.71 19.24 11.10
CA PRO A 39 -12.26 20.44 11.81
C PRO A 39 -10.73 20.58 11.85
N MET A 40 -9.99 19.46 11.88
CA MET A 40 -8.53 19.46 11.88
C MET A 40 -7.96 19.90 10.52
N ILE A 41 -8.57 19.45 9.41
CA ILE A 41 -8.26 19.91 8.05
C ILE A 41 -8.53 21.42 7.90
N GLU A 42 -9.58 21.93 8.53
CA GLU A 42 -9.90 23.36 8.50
C GLU A 42 -8.90 24.22 9.28
N GLN A 43 -8.33 23.69 10.35
CA GLN A 43 -7.29 24.35 11.16
C GLN A 43 -5.90 24.28 10.52
N ALA A 44 -5.69 23.33 9.62
CA ALA A 44 -4.47 23.20 8.83
C ALA A 44 -4.42 24.27 7.73
N ASP A 45 -3.31 24.34 7.00
CA ASP A 45 -3.14 25.26 5.88
C ASP A 45 -4.23 25.05 4.81
N ARG A 46 -4.60 26.15 4.15
CA ARG A 46 -5.68 26.15 3.15
C ARG A 46 -5.40 25.25 1.95
N PHE A 47 -4.12 24.97 1.68
CA PHE A 47 -3.66 24.16 0.57
C PHE A 47 -3.01 22.89 1.11
N PHE A 48 -3.80 21.84 1.16
CA PHE A 48 -3.56 20.61 1.88
C PHE A 48 -3.15 19.49 0.93
N PHE A 49 -1.91 19.01 1.06
CA PHE A 49 -1.46 17.79 0.40
C PHE A 49 -1.50 16.61 1.34
N PHE A 50 -2.04 15.49 0.86
CA PHE A 50 -2.11 14.29 1.66
C PHE A 50 -1.97 13.03 0.81
N ILE A 51 -0.86 12.34 0.99
CA ILE A 51 -0.52 11.13 0.25
C ILE A 51 -0.72 9.92 1.17
N ARG A 52 -1.33 8.87 0.63
CA ARG A 52 -1.46 7.56 1.28
C ARG A 52 -1.33 6.45 0.23
N PRO A 53 -0.91 5.25 0.64
CA PRO A 53 -0.91 4.11 -0.25
C PRO A 53 -2.28 3.87 -0.88
N ARG A 54 -2.32 3.07 -1.92
CA ARG A 54 -3.59 2.70 -2.56
C ARG A 54 -4.51 1.97 -1.57
N ARG A 55 -5.83 2.15 -1.76
CA ARG A 55 -6.88 1.43 -1.04
C ARG A 55 -7.01 1.75 0.47
N PHE A 56 -6.47 2.89 0.87
CA PHE A 56 -6.66 3.45 2.23
C PHE A 56 -7.88 4.38 2.35
N GLY A 57 -8.70 4.53 1.31
CA GLY A 57 -9.92 5.33 1.36
C GLY A 57 -9.76 6.79 0.93
N LYS A 58 -8.70 7.16 0.18
CA LYS A 58 -8.46 8.54 -0.30
C LYS A 58 -9.67 9.13 -1.03
N SER A 59 -10.14 8.48 -2.09
CA SER A 59 -11.26 8.99 -2.91
C SER A 59 -12.58 9.05 -2.13
N LEU A 60 -12.82 8.10 -1.21
CA LEU A 60 -13.98 8.18 -0.31
C LEU A 60 -13.87 9.39 0.62
N THR A 61 -12.71 9.64 1.21
CA THR A 61 -12.48 10.82 2.06
C THR A 61 -12.73 12.11 1.28
N LEU A 62 -12.22 12.23 0.04
CA LEU A 62 -12.52 13.38 -0.82
C LEU A 62 -14.02 13.53 -1.09
N ASN A 63 -14.72 12.41 -1.32
CA ASN A 63 -16.15 12.46 -1.59
C ASN A 63 -16.96 12.88 -0.34
N VAL A 64 -16.52 12.49 0.86
CA VAL A 64 -17.07 12.99 2.14
C VAL A 64 -16.88 14.49 2.24
N LEU A 65 -15.66 15.00 2.00
CA LEU A 65 -15.34 16.44 2.06
C LEU A 65 -16.14 17.24 1.02
N GLN A 66 -16.29 16.74 -0.20
CA GLN A 66 -17.11 17.35 -1.24
C GLN A 66 -18.53 17.55 -0.74
N HIS A 67 -19.20 16.50 -0.25
CA HIS A 67 -20.55 16.59 0.27
C HIS A 67 -20.68 17.48 1.51
N TYR A 68 -19.64 17.57 2.34
CA TYR A 68 -19.65 18.42 3.51
C TYR A 68 -19.58 19.91 3.16
N TYR A 69 -18.77 20.27 2.18
CA TYR A 69 -18.48 21.66 1.84
C TYR A 69 -19.37 22.25 0.76
N ASP A 70 -19.96 21.41 -0.11
CA ASP A 70 -20.75 21.86 -1.25
C ASP A 70 -22.05 22.52 -0.83
N VAL A 71 -22.30 23.73 -1.36
CA VAL A 71 -23.57 24.48 -1.15
C VAL A 71 -24.80 23.69 -1.61
N ARG A 72 -24.63 22.76 -2.59
CA ARG A 72 -25.71 21.93 -3.17
C ARG A 72 -26.14 20.76 -2.29
N THR A 73 -25.40 20.49 -1.22
CA THR A 73 -25.74 19.40 -0.29
C THR A 73 -26.39 19.89 1.00
N ARG A 74 -26.67 21.18 1.10
CA ARG A 74 -27.26 21.80 2.30
C ARG A 74 -28.52 21.09 2.76
N ASP A 75 -29.45 20.82 1.86
CA ASP A 75 -30.74 20.19 2.16
C ASP A 75 -30.65 18.71 2.49
N LYS A 76 -29.47 18.07 2.20
CA LYS A 76 -29.19 16.67 2.43
C LYS A 76 -28.26 16.45 3.61
N PHE A 77 -27.89 17.51 4.32
CA PHE A 77 -26.87 17.46 5.36
C PHE A 77 -27.21 16.48 6.48
N ASP A 78 -28.42 16.56 7.01
CA ASP A 78 -28.85 15.71 8.12
C ASP A 78 -28.94 14.24 7.71
N ASP A 79 -29.39 13.94 6.48
CA ASP A 79 -29.43 12.59 5.93
C ASP A 79 -28.03 11.98 5.76
N LEU A 80 -27.03 12.79 5.39
CA LEU A 80 -25.68 12.33 5.13
C LEU A 80 -24.79 12.29 6.37
N PHE A 81 -24.93 13.28 7.26
CA PHE A 81 -24.01 13.52 8.36
C PHE A 81 -24.63 13.51 9.75
N GLY A 82 -25.97 13.55 9.90
CA GLY A 82 -26.65 13.82 11.15
C GLY A 82 -26.23 12.96 12.35
N ASP A 83 -25.98 11.66 12.14
CA ASP A 83 -25.52 10.72 13.17
C ASP A 83 -23.99 10.69 13.35
N LEU A 84 -23.22 11.27 12.41
CA LEU A 84 -21.76 11.30 12.43
C LEU A 84 -21.22 12.39 13.37
N TYR A 85 -19.91 12.29 13.68
CA TYR A 85 -19.23 13.28 14.52
C TYR A 85 -19.44 14.72 14.01
N ILE A 86 -19.20 14.94 12.70
CA ILE A 86 -19.30 16.29 12.12
C ILE A 86 -20.75 16.80 12.00
N GLY A 87 -21.72 15.89 11.96
CA GLY A 87 -23.14 16.26 12.01
C GLY A 87 -23.54 16.82 13.37
N LYS A 88 -22.98 16.25 14.44
CA LYS A 88 -23.15 16.72 15.82
C LYS A 88 -22.30 17.94 16.17
N HIS A 89 -21.19 18.14 15.46
CA HIS A 89 -20.23 19.23 15.68
C HIS A 89 -19.88 19.95 14.36
N PRO A 90 -20.88 20.53 13.66
CA PRO A 90 -20.65 21.16 12.35
C PRO A 90 -19.80 22.43 12.50
N THR A 91 -18.94 22.67 11.51
CA THR A 91 -18.10 23.87 11.42
C THR A 91 -18.84 25.01 10.69
N ALA A 92 -18.30 26.23 10.78
CA ALA A 92 -18.85 27.39 10.06
C ALA A 92 -18.69 27.25 8.52
N ASN A 93 -17.76 26.41 8.05
CA ASN A 93 -17.48 26.21 6.62
C ASN A 93 -18.41 25.17 5.95
N ARG A 94 -19.33 24.57 6.72
CA ARG A 94 -20.32 23.64 6.20
C ARG A 94 -21.14 24.27 5.08
N ASN A 95 -21.25 23.57 3.93
CA ASN A 95 -22.05 23.99 2.78
C ASN A 95 -21.79 25.44 2.33
N SER A 96 -20.51 25.83 2.25
CA SER A 96 -20.08 27.21 2.00
C SER A 96 -19.29 27.42 0.72
N TYR A 97 -19.04 26.35 -0.05
CA TYR A 97 -18.18 26.43 -1.23
C TYR A 97 -18.86 25.91 -2.50
N LEU A 98 -18.46 26.45 -3.64
CA LEU A 98 -18.61 25.78 -4.93
C LEU A 98 -17.48 24.74 -5.05
N VAL A 99 -17.83 23.48 -5.21
CA VAL A 99 -16.87 22.38 -5.20
C VAL A 99 -16.46 22.00 -6.62
N LEU A 100 -15.18 22.14 -6.93
CA LEU A 100 -14.58 21.63 -8.17
C LEU A 100 -13.75 20.38 -7.89
N TYR A 101 -14.13 19.25 -8.49
CA TYR A 101 -13.43 17.97 -8.33
C TYR A 101 -12.80 17.50 -9.63
N LEU A 102 -11.48 17.32 -9.61
CA LEU A 102 -10.67 16.81 -10.71
C LEU A 102 -10.04 15.48 -10.29
N ASN A 103 -10.28 14.42 -11.05
CA ASN A 103 -9.64 13.13 -10.84
C ASN A 103 -8.76 12.80 -12.05
N PHE A 104 -7.46 12.84 -11.87
CA PHE A 104 -6.52 12.68 -12.97
C PHE A 104 -6.31 11.23 -13.43
N SER A 105 -6.90 10.24 -12.73
CA SER A 105 -6.86 8.83 -13.21
C SER A 105 -7.57 8.64 -14.56
N GLY A 106 -8.48 9.52 -14.92
CA GLY A 106 -9.21 9.50 -16.20
C GLY A 106 -8.44 10.11 -17.38
N ILE A 107 -7.24 10.64 -17.15
CA ILE A 107 -6.40 11.22 -18.21
C ILE A 107 -5.56 10.11 -18.83
N THR A 108 -5.37 10.15 -20.16
CA THR A 108 -4.48 9.18 -20.82
C THR A 108 -3.06 9.24 -20.24
N SER A 109 -2.46 8.09 -20.00
CA SER A 109 -1.08 7.97 -19.54
C SER A 109 -0.04 8.11 -20.68
N GLU A 110 -0.49 8.17 -21.94
CA GLU A 110 0.39 8.41 -23.08
C GLU A 110 0.85 9.86 -23.10
N LEU A 111 2.12 10.09 -22.79
CA LEU A 111 2.71 11.43 -22.70
C LEU A 111 2.54 12.27 -23.98
N ASN A 112 2.49 11.64 -25.17
CA ASN A 112 2.29 12.34 -26.42
C ASN A 112 0.91 13.02 -26.57
N ASP A 113 -0.12 12.46 -25.90
CA ASP A 113 -1.50 12.95 -25.94
C ASP A 113 -1.95 13.55 -24.60
N TYR A 114 -1.02 13.68 -23.64
CA TYR A 114 -1.32 14.09 -22.28
C TYR A 114 -2.03 15.45 -22.21
N ARG A 115 -1.52 16.46 -22.91
CA ARG A 115 -2.14 17.80 -22.96
C ARG A 115 -3.59 17.72 -23.43
N LYS A 116 -3.85 17.01 -24.52
CA LYS A 116 -5.21 16.82 -25.05
C LYS A 116 -6.09 16.05 -24.05
N GLY A 117 -5.54 15.04 -23.38
CA GLY A 117 -6.25 14.28 -22.37
C GLY A 117 -6.63 15.15 -21.17
N LEU A 118 -5.70 15.99 -20.67
CA LEU A 118 -5.97 16.94 -19.59
C LEU A 118 -7.03 17.96 -20.01
N ASP A 119 -6.91 18.54 -21.20
CA ASP A 119 -7.87 19.51 -21.72
C ASP A 119 -9.28 18.92 -21.81
N ALA A 120 -9.42 17.76 -22.43
CA ALA A 120 -10.70 17.07 -22.55
C ALA A 120 -11.31 16.70 -21.19
N HIS A 121 -10.48 16.21 -20.26
CA HIS A 121 -10.94 15.89 -18.92
C HIS A 121 -11.42 17.14 -18.17
N CYS A 122 -10.62 18.20 -18.17
CA CYS A 122 -10.97 19.46 -17.50
C CYS A 122 -12.20 20.11 -18.13
N GLN A 123 -12.32 20.12 -19.44
CA GLN A 123 -13.51 20.65 -20.14
C GLN A 123 -14.80 20.02 -19.59
N ILE A 124 -14.86 18.68 -19.53
CA ILE A 124 -16.04 17.97 -19.02
C ILE A 124 -16.33 18.36 -17.55
N ARG A 125 -15.32 18.54 -16.73
CA ARG A 125 -15.49 18.89 -15.31
C ARG A 125 -15.89 20.34 -15.12
N PHE A 126 -15.38 21.23 -15.91
CA PHE A 126 -15.72 22.64 -15.89
C PHE A 126 -17.13 22.90 -16.43
N ASP A 127 -17.54 22.20 -17.49
CA ASP A 127 -18.91 22.22 -17.99
C ASP A 127 -19.92 21.78 -16.92
N PHE A 128 -19.63 20.64 -16.29
CA PHE A 128 -20.47 20.14 -15.21
C PHE A 128 -20.54 21.12 -14.03
N PHE A 129 -19.42 21.74 -13.67
CA PHE A 129 -19.38 22.76 -12.62
C PHE A 129 -20.27 23.97 -12.98
N CYS A 130 -20.16 24.47 -14.20
CA CYS A 130 -20.99 25.59 -14.69
C CYS A 130 -22.48 25.23 -14.70
N GLU A 131 -22.83 24.00 -15.07
CA GLU A 131 -24.22 23.52 -15.05
C GLU A 131 -24.77 23.42 -13.63
N VAL A 132 -24.02 22.78 -12.71
CA VAL A 132 -24.42 22.59 -11.31
C VAL A 132 -24.63 23.91 -10.60
N TYR A 133 -23.80 24.93 -10.87
CA TYR A 133 -23.86 26.24 -10.17
C TYR A 133 -24.40 27.37 -11.04
N SER A 134 -25.18 27.05 -12.07
CA SER A 134 -25.66 28.00 -13.08
C SER A 134 -26.46 29.18 -12.51
N ASP A 135 -27.15 29.00 -11.37
CA ASP A 135 -27.90 30.06 -10.65
C ASP A 135 -27.01 30.94 -9.73
N LEU A 136 -25.78 30.49 -9.44
CA LEU A 136 -24.81 31.20 -8.62
C LEU A 136 -23.71 31.88 -9.42
N LEU A 137 -23.62 31.58 -10.71
CA LEU A 137 -22.61 32.07 -11.63
C LEU A 137 -23.21 33.00 -12.70
N PRO A 138 -22.39 33.85 -13.34
CA PRO A 138 -22.88 34.75 -14.38
C PRO A 138 -23.49 34.02 -15.58
N GLN A 139 -24.60 34.55 -16.13
CA GLN A 139 -25.23 33.97 -17.31
C GLN A 139 -24.26 33.91 -18.50
N GLY A 140 -24.34 32.83 -19.29
CA GLY A 140 -23.48 32.61 -20.46
C GLY A 140 -22.01 32.25 -20.10
N ILE A 141 -21.75 31.84 -18.86
CA ILE A 141 -20.39 31.45 -18.43
C ILE A 141 -19.87 30.25 -19.23
N ARG A 142 -20.75 29.28 -19.52
CA ARG A 142 -20.39 28.05 -20.24
C ARG A 142 -19.97 28.34 -21.66
N GLU A 143 -20.74 29.13 -22.41
CA GLU A 143 -20.43 29.50 -23.79
C GLU A 143 -19.11 30.24 -23.87
N ARG A 144 -18.85 31.17 -22.93
CA ARG A 144 -17.57 31.89 -22.88
C ARG A 144 -16.40 31.03 -22.41
N LEU A 145 -16.65 29.99 -21.62
CA LEU A 145 -15.64 29.01 -21.23
C LEU A 145 -15.17 28.19 -22.44
N ASP A 146 -16.11 27.78 -23.31
CA ASP A 146 -15.83 27.04 -24.55
C ASP A 146 -14.97 27.82 -25.53
N GLU A 147 -15.00 29.18 -25.48
CA GLU A 147 -14.12 30.04 -26.28
C GLU A 147 -12.64 30.03 -25.77
N LYS A 148 -12.36 29.48 -24.61
CA LYS A 148 -11.01 29.45 -24.03
C LYS A 148 -10.25 28.22 -24.50
N ASP A 149 -9.02 28.42 -24.98
CA ASP A 149 -8.16 27.34 -25.46
C ASP A 149 -7.47 26.62 -24.27
N GLY A 150 -7.84 25.36 -24.08
CA GLY A 150 -7.24 24.44 -23.16
C GLY A 150 -7.54 24.67 -21.68
N ALA A 151 -7.27 23.65 -20.87
CA ALA A 151 -7.60 23.59 -19.45
C ALA A 151 -7.01 24.73 -18.61
N VAL A 152 -5.83 25.21 -18.98
CA VAL A 152 -5.13 26.30 -18.27
C VAL A 152 -5.91 27.61 -18.36
N ASN A 153 -6.36 28.01 -19.56
CA ASN A 153 -7.10 29.25 -19.75
C ASN A 153 -8.55 29.14 -19.29
N GLN A 154 -9.13 27.95 -19.42
CA GLN A 154 -10.47 27.67 -18.91
C GLN A 154 -10.53 27.76 -17.37
N LEU A 155 -9.54 27.20 -16.67
CA LEU A 155 -9.46 27.31 -15.20
C LEU A 155 -9.32 28.76 -14.76
N ASP A 156 -8.43 29.53 -15.41
CA ASP A 156 -8.20 30.95 -15.10
C ASP A 156 -9.49 31.77 -15.27
N TYR A 157 -10.22 31.51 -16.37
CA TYR A 157 -11.51 32.15 -16.63
C TYR A 157 -12.56 31.76 -15.58
N LEU A 158 -12.70 30.47 -15.28
CA LEU A 158 -13.67 29.97 -14.29
C LEU A 158 -13.44 30.57 -12.90
N VAL A 159 -12.17 30.61 -12.46
CA VAL A 159 -11.77 31.24 -11.19
C VAL A 159 -12.13 32.71 -11.14
N SER A 160 -11.88 33.44 -12.25
CA SER A 160 -12.20 34.86 -12.36
C SER A 160 -13.72 35.14 -12.32
N GLU A 161 -14.52 34.27 -12.95
CA GLU A 161 -15.98 34.43 -12.94
C GLU A 161 -16.58 34.08 -11.57
N CYS A 162 -16.01 33.11 -10.85
CA CYS A 162 -16.38 32.84 -9.46
C CYS A 162 -16.07 34.04 -8.55
N GLU A 163 -14.92 34.69 -8.73
CA GLU A 163 -14.55 35.89 -7.98
C GLU A 163 -15.55 37.04 -8.26
N ARG A 164 -15.89 37.29 -9.54
CA ARG A 164 -16.90 38.30 -9.90
C ARG A 164 -18.25 38.03 -9.28
N ALA A 165 -18.62 36.75 -9.15
CA ALA A 165 -19.88 36.36 -8.52
C ALA A 165 -19.79 36.36 -6.99
N GLY A 166 -18.65 36.72 -6.39
CA GLY A 166 -18.45 36.70 -4.94
C GLY A 166 -18.50 35.28 -4.34
N GLN A 167 -18.25 34.25 -5.19
CA GLN A 167 -18.32 32.85 -4.77
C GLN A 167 -16.93 32.33 -4.38
N LYS A 168 -16.91 31.44 -3.38
CA LYS A 168 -15.71 30.77 -2.91
C LYS A 168 -15.66 29.35 -3.43
N MET A 169 -14.50 28.92 -3.90
CA MET A 169 -14.26 27.58 -4.43
C MET A 169 -13.46 26.73 -3.46
N TYR A 170 -13.80 25.44 -3.37
CA TYR A 170 -12.93 24.41 -2.84
C TYR A 170 -12.54 23.46 -3.98
N LEU A 171 -11.25 23.45 -4.30
CA LEU A 171 -10.70 22.58 -5.35
C LEU A 171 -10.21 21.29 -4.75
N PHE A 172 -10.69 20.15 -5.26
CA PHE A 172 -10.21 18.81 -4.94
C PHE A 172 -9.52 18.21 -6.16
N ILE A 173 -8.27 17.73 -5.97
CA ILE A 173 -7.52 17.01 -7.00
C ILE A 173 -7.18 15.63 -6.48
N ASP A 174 -7.73 14.59 -7.10
CA ASP A 174 -7.45 13.19 -6.82
C ASP A 174 -6.49 12.62 -7.86
N GLU A 175 -5.61 11.69 -7.42
CA GLU A 175 -4.60 11.02 -8.25
C GLU A 175 -3.74 12.00 -9.06
N TYR A 176 -3.30 13.11 -8.42
CA TYR A 176 -2.49 14.16 -9.06
C TYR A 176 -1.19 13.63 -9.67
N ASP A 177 -0.72 12.49 -9.20
CA ASP A 177 0.50 11.79 -9.57
C ASP A 177 0.28 10.69 -10.61
N HIS A 178 -0.86 10.68 -11.31
CA HIS A 178 -1.19 9.67 -12.33
C HIS A 178 -0.08 9.51 -13.39
N PHE A 179 0.63 10.60 -13.70
CA PHE A 179 1.76 10.60 -14.65
C PHE A 179 3.02 9.92 -14.15
N THR A 180 3.19 9.76 -12.83
CA THR A 180 4.37 9.11 -12.24
C THR A 180 4.54 7.69 -12.78
N ASN A 181 3.44 7.06 -13.17
CA ASN A 181 3.47 5.74 -13.81
C ASN A 181 4.24 5.73 -15.14
N ALA A 182 4.16 6.80 -15.91
CA ALA A 182 4.89 6.92 -17.17
C ALA A 182 6.40 7.10 -16.93
N ILE A 183 6.80 7.86 -15.91
CA ILE A 183 8.21 8.08 -15.55
C ILE A 183 8.91 6.79 -15.19
N LEU A 184 8.18 5.90 -14.52
CA LEU A 184 8.75 4.63 -14.04
C LEU A 184 8.95 3.62 -15.17
N SER A 185 8.37 3.85 -16.37
CA SER A 185 8.40 2.88 -17.45
C SER A 185 9.74 2.82 -18.18
N ASP A 186 10.35 3.97 -18.51
CA ASP A 186 11.62 4.04 -19.26
C ASP A 186 12.28 5.42 -19.13
N ALA A 187 13.52 5.55 -19.63
CA ALA A 187 14.29 6.79 -19.57
C ALA A 187 13.75 7.88 -20.52
N GLU A 188 13.15 7.50 -21.65
CA GLU A 188 12.57 8.46 -22.61
C GLU A 188 11.32 9.10 -22.03
N SER A 189 10.51 8.32 -21.30
CA SER A 189 9.35 8.81 -20.54
C SER A 189 9.76 9.80 -19.44
N LEU A 190 10.91 9.61 -18.82
CA LEU A 190 11.43 10.57 -17.85
C LEU A 190 11.76 11.93 -18.48
N HIS A 191 12.38 11.96 -19.66
CA HIS A 191 12.65 13.21 -20.38
C HIS A 191 11.36 13.94 -20.75
N ARG A 192 10.38 13.26 -21.32
CA ARG A 192 9.09 13.85 -21.67
C ARG A 192 8.33 14.37 -20.46
N TYR A 193 8.37 13.63 -19.36
CA TYR A 193 7.80 14.09 -18.11
C TYR A 193 8.46 15.39 -17.62
N THR A 194 9.78 15.47 -17.70
CA THR A 194 10.52 16.67 -17.33
C THR A 194 10.10 17.87 -18.19
N ASP A 195 9.88 17.67 -19.48
CA ASP A 195 9.41 18.72 -20.39
C ASP A 195 8.00 19.24 -20.01
N GLU A 196 7.10 18.37 -19.53
CA GLU A 196 5.74 18.74 -19.12
C GLU A 196 5.66 19.36 -17.71
N THR A 197 6.61 19.05 -16.83
CA THR A 197 6.60 19.47 -15.42
C THR A 197 7.57 20.60 -15.11
N HIS A 198 8.60 20.81 -15.95
CA HIS A 198 9.64 21.83 -15.75
C HIS A 198 9.51 22.97 -16.77
N GLY A 199 10.14 24.10 -16.47
CA GLY A 199 10.17 25.26 -17.36
C GLY A 199 8.77 25.80 -17.69
N GLU A 200 8.38 25.76 -18.96
CA GLU A 200 7.07 26.19 -19.48
C GLU A 200 6.09 25.00 -19.67
N GLY A 201 6.34 23.85 -19.02
CA GLY A 201 5.52 22.66 -19.16
C GLY A 201 4.03 22.88 -18.86
N TYR A 202 3.15 22.22 -19.61
CA TYR A 202 1.71 22.47 -19.58
C TYR A 202 1.08 22.14 -18.22
N LEU A 203 1.48 21.04 -17.60
CA LEU A 203 1.00 20.65 -16.27
C LEU A 203 1.42 21.67 -15.19
N ARG A 204 2.65 22.15 -15.29
CA ARG A 204 3.13 23.22 -14.41
C ARG A 204 2.35 24.52 -14.61
N ALA A 205 2.03 24.88 -15.84
CA ALA A 205 1.20 26.04 -16.15
C ALA A 205 -0.19 25.91 -15.52
N PHE A 206 -0.79 24.70 -15.54
CA PHE A 206 -2.06 24.43 -14.88
C PHE A 206 -1.98 24.68 -13.37
N PHE A 207 -0.98 24.11 -12.69
CA PHE A 207 -0.81 24.32 -11.24
C PHE A 207 -0.44 25.76 -10.88
N ASN A 208 0.25 26.49 -11.76
CA ASN A 208 0.46 27.94 -11.61
C ASN A 208 -0.87 28.71 -11.63
N LYS A 209 -1.85 28.29 -12.45
CA LYS A 209 -3.18 28.89 -12.44
C LYS A 209 -3.97 28.54 -11.19
N VAL A 210 -3.86 27.30 -10.70
CA VAL A 210 -4.40 26.93 -9.39
C VAL A 210 -3.82 27.86 -8.31
N LYS A 211 -2.49 28.08 -8.31
CA LYS A 211 -1.83 28.99 -7.36
C LYS A 211 -2.34 30.44 -7.51
N ALA A 212 -2.43 30.95 -8.72
CA ALA A 212 -2.96 32.30 -8.95
C ALA A 212 -4.39 32.43 -8.43
N GLY A 213 -5.23 31.41 -8.65
CA GLY A 213 -6.61 31.36 -8.18
C GLY A 213 -6.74 31.39 -6.65
N THR A 214 -5.68 31.04 -5.90
CA THR A 214 -5.70 31.11 -4.42
C THR A 214 -5.64 32.55 -3.87
N TYR A 215 -5.28 33.51 -4.70
CA TYR A 215 -5.37 34.93 -4.36
C TYR A 215 -6.76 35.51 -4.63
N SER A 216 -7.66 34.73 -5.21
CA SER A 216 -9.02 35.15 -5.59
C SER A 216 -10.10 34.19 -5.03
N SER A 217 -10.73 33.38 -5.88
CA SER A 217 -11.87 32.55 -5.49
C SER A 217 -11.52 31.16 -4.94
N ILE A 218 -10.34 30.59 -5.26
CA ILE A 218 -9.93 29.30 -4.69
C ILE A 218 -9.49 29.50 -3.23
N GLU A 219 -10.43 29.40 -2.30
CA GLU A 219 -10.16 29.61 -0.89
C GLU A 219 -9.46 28.40 -0.24
N ARG A 220 -9.74 27.17 -0.72
CA ARG A 220 -9.13 25.94 -0.24
C ARG A 220 -8.83 24.98 -1.40
N CYS A 221 -7.76 24.20 -1.22
CA CYS A 221 -7.42 23.12 -2.12
C CYS A 221 -7.00 21.88 -1.33
N PHE A 222 -7.51 20.70 -1.72
CA PHE A 222 -7.08 19.41 -1.19
C PHE A 222 -6.57 18.55 -2.34
N ILE A 223 -5.29 18.17 -2.28
CA ILE A 223 -4.63 17.38 -3.31
C ILE A 223 -4.21 16.04 -2.71
N THR A 224 -4.55 14.93 -3.37
CA THR A 224 -4.16 13.59 -2.94
C THR A 224 -3.68 12.71 -4.09
N GLY A 225 -2.84 11.75 -3.73
CA GLY A 225 -2.24 10.77 -4.62
C GLY A 225 -1.49 9.69 -3.83
N VAL A 226 -0.54 9.04 -4.50
CA VAL A 226 0.29 7.98 -3.93
C VAL A 226 1.77 8.37 -3.90
N SER A 227 2.28 9.03 -4.95
CA SER A 227 3.70 9.33 -5.13
C SER A 227 4.08 10.74 -4.69
N PRO A 228 5.20 10.93 -3.97
CA PRO A 228 5.73 12.26 -3.66
C PRO A 228 6.53 12.88 -4.81
N VAL A 229 6.82 12.14 -5.87
CA VAL A 229 7.72 12.54 -6.97
C VAL A 229 7.18 13.75 -7.71
N THR A 230 5.95 13.68 -8.18
CA THR A 230 5.30 14.75 -8.96
C THR A 230 5.13 16.03 -8.14
N MET A 231 5.03 15.90 -6.81
CA MET A 231 4.83 17.05 -5.93
C MET A 231 5.96 18.07 -6.05
N ASP A 232 7.22 17.65 -5.99
CA ASP A 232 8.36 18.56 -6.02
C ASP A 232 8.55 19.22 -7.39
N ASP A 233 8.33 18.45 -8.46
CA ASP A 233 8.37 18.95 -9.84
C ASP A 233 7.28 20.00 -10.11
N LEU A 234 6.09 19.81 -9.56
CA LEU A 234 4.97 20.73 -9.68
C LEU A 234 5.06 21.91 -8.68
N THR A 235 5.58 21.66 -7.47
CA THR A 235 5.59 22.66 -6.39
C THR A 235 6.62 23.76 -6.61
N SER A 236 7.58 23.64 -7.52
CA SER A 236 8.35 24.82 -7.94
C SER A 236 7.44 25.91 -8.54
N GLY A 237 6.25 25.54 -9.02
CA GLY A 237 5.15 26.44 -9.39
C GLY A 237 4.08 26.64 -8.30
N PHE A 238 3.87 25.64 -7.41
CA PHE A 238 2.82 25.62 -6.37
C PHE A 238 3.42 25.47 -4.96
N ASN A 239 4.34 26.34 -4.58
CA ASN A 239 5.06 26.32 -3.30
C ASN A 239 4.25 26.82 -2.10
N ILE A 240 2.93 26.82 -2.17
CA ILE A 240 2.00 27.26 -1.11
C ILE A 240 1.31 26.11 -0.40
N GLY A 241 1.44 24.88 -0.90
CA GLY A 241 0.82 23.69 -0.31
C GLY A 241 1.71 23.05 0.76
N THR A 242 1.11 22.64 1.86
CA THR A 242 1.79 21.88 2.93
C THR A 242 1.47 20.41 2.83
N ASN A 243 2.51 19.56 2.82
CA ASN A 243 2.36 18.10 2.84
C ASN A 243 2.20 17.60 4.28
N TYR A 244 0.99 17.15 4.60
CA TYR A 244 0.59 16.63 5.91
C TYR A 244 0.72 15.10 6.04
N SER A 245 1.26 14.41 5.04
CA SER A 245 1.30 12.95 4.99
C SER A 245 2.05 12.30 6.14
N LEU A 246 3.10 12.97 6.66
CA LEU A 246 3.93 12.49 7.77
C LEU A 246 3.60 13.19 9.10
N THR A 247 2.46 13.88 9.18
CA THR A 247 2.08 14.65 10.37
C THR A 247 1.29 13.77 11.34
N PRO A 248 1.68 13.66 12.62
CA PRO A 248 1.07 12.74 13.60
C PRO A 248 -0.45 12.88 13.73
N GLN A 249 -0.96 14.12 13.78
CA GLN A 249 -2.38 14.40 13.91
C GLN A 249 -3.26 13.81 12.80
N PHE A 250 -2.70 13.49 11.62
CA PHE A 250 -3.40 12.88 10.49
C PHE A 250 -3.05 11.42 10.26
N ASN A 251 -2.32 10.78 11.18
CA ASN A 251 -1.92 9.37 11.05
C ASN A 251 -3.13 8.45 10.84
N GLN A 252 -4.22 8.70 11.56
CA GLN A 252 -5.44 7.88 11.57
C GLN A 252 -6.55 8.37 10.61
N MET A 253 -6.30 9.39 9.77
CA MET A 253 -7.32 9.99 8.92
C MET A 253 -7.84 9.04 7.84
N MET A 254 -6.98 8.17 7.33
CA MET A 254 -7.30 7.16 6.32
C MET A 254 -6.79 5.78 6.76
N GLY A 255 -7.48 4.72 6.33
CA GLY A 255 -7.30 3.37 6.86
C GLY A 255 -8.17 3.13 8.10
N PHE A 256 -8.07 1.95 8.70
CA PHE A 256 -8.79 1.62 9.94
C PHE A 256 -7.82 1.41 11.10
N THR A 257 -8.21 1.84 12.29
CA THR A 257 -7.52 1.49 13.53
C THR A 257 -7.94 0.08 13.99
N GLU A 258 -7.20 -0.52 14.91
CA GLU A 258 -7.56 -1.81 15.51
C GLU A 258 -8.96 -1.73 16.17
N GLU A 259 -9.25 -0.64 16.84
CA GLU A 259 -10.54 -0.38 17.51
C GLU A 259 -11.71 -0.36 16.51
N GLU A 260 -11.55 0.36 15.39
CA GLU A 260 -12.56 0.45 14.33
C GLU A 260 -12.81 -0.91 13.64
N VAL A 261 -11.76 -1.72 13.44
CA VAL A 261 -11.89 -3.09 12.91
C VAL A 261 -12.62 -3.98 13.91
N ARG A 262 -12.28 -3.89 15.18
CA ARG A 262 -12.92 -4.64 16.28
C ARG A 262 -14.41 -4.29 16.41
N GLU A 263 -14.75 -3.01 16.35
CA GLU A 263 -16.15 -2.54 16.34
C GLU A 263 -16.94 -3.11 15.16
N MET A 264 -16.34 -3.08 13.96
CA MET A 264 -16.94 -3.65 12.75
C MET A 264 -17.21 -5.16 12.92
N LEU A 265 -16.23 -5.93 13.35
CA LEU A 265 -16.36 -7.37 13.59
C LEU A 265 -17.42 -7.67 14.66
N THR A 266 -17.45 -6.89 15.74
CA THR A 266 -18.45 -7.01 16.81
C THR A 266 -19.86 -6.76 16.28
N TYR A 267 -20.05 -5.71 15.47
CA TYR A 267 -21.33 -5.43 14.83
C TYR A 267 -21.84 -6.62 14.00
N TYR A 268 -20.96 -7.19 13.15
CA TYR A 268 -21.38 -8.30 12.29
C TYR A 268 -21.55 -9.62 13.02
N SER A 269 -20.73 -9.90 14.04
CA SER A 269 -20.86 -11.10 14.87
C SER A 269 -22.13 -11.12 15.71
N THR A 270 -22.60 -9.96 16.17
CA THR A 270 -23.86 -9.80 16.90
C THR A 270 -25.07 -10.03 16.00
N ASN A 271 -25.00 -9.60 14.75
CA ASN A 271 -26.10 -9.72 13.78
C ASN A 271 -26.09 -11.02 12.98
N SER A 272 -25.03 -11.83 13.08
CA SER A 272 -24.91 -13.16 12.48
C SER A 272 -23.81 -13.93 13.22
N PRO A 273 -24.11 -15.08 13.85
CA PRO A 273 -23.13 -15.78 14.66
C PRO A 273 -21.92 -16.20 13.81
N PHE A 274 -20.76 -15.70 14.16
CA PHE A 274 -19.48 -16.11 13.60
C PHE A 274 -19.01 -17.40 14.28
N ARG A 275 -18.21 -18.22 13.60
CA ARG A 275 -17.58 -19.42 14.18
C ARG A 275 -16.42 -19.07 15.11
N HIS A 276 -15.69 -17.98 14.77
CA HIS A 276 -14.58 -17.46 15.52
C HIS A 276 -15.02 -16.26 16.37
N THR A 277 -14.39 -16.08 17.50
CA THR A 277 -14.51 -14.86 18.29
C THR A 277 -13.91 -13.66 17.55
N VAL A 278 -14.26 -12.46 18.00
CA VAL A 278 -13.66 -11.23 17.43
C VAL A 278 -12.14 -11.22 17.63
N ASP A 279 -11.65 -11.71 18.78
CA ASP A 279 -10.21 -11.76 19.06
C ASP A 279 -9.48 -12.71 18.11
N GLU A 280 -10.00 -13.91 17.89
CA GLU A 280 -9.44 -14.86 16.91
C GLU A 280 -9.41 -14.26 15.48
N LEU A 281 -10.46 -13.56 15.08
CA LEU A 281 -10.47 -12.89 13.75
C LEU A 281 -9.45 -11.75 13.67
N MET A 282 -9.26 -10.98 14.75
CA MET A 282 -8.23 -9.96 14.82
C MET A 282 -6.83 -10.57 14.71
N GLU A 283 -6.57 -11.68 15.39
CA GLU A 283 -5.28 -12.40 15.31
C GLU A 283 -5.00 -12.91 13.88
N ILE A 284 -6.02 -13.41 13.18
CA ILE A 284 -5.89 -13.85 11.77
C ILE A 284 -5.59 -12.65 10.86
N MET A 285 -6.28 -11.53 11.03
CA MET A 285 -6.20 -10.37 10.12
C MET A 285 -4.95 -9.53 10.33
N LYS A 286 -4.49 -9.36 11.58
CA LYS A 286 -3.41 -8.45 11.95
C LYS A 286 -2.12 -8.65 11.15
N PRO A 287 -1.56 -9.86 11.03
CA PRO A 287 -0.35 -10.08 10.25
C PRO A 287 -0.49 -9.76 8.76
N TRP A 288 -1.71 -9.78 8.22
CA TRP A 288 -1.98 -9.57 6.81
C TRP A 288 -2.25 -8.13 6.42
N TYR A 289 -2.91 -7.34 7.28
CA TYR A 289 -3.50 -6.07 6.85
C TYR A 289 -3.13 -4.87 7.70
N ASP A 290 -2.51 -5.10 8.88
CA ASP A 290 -2.11 -4.06 9.84
C ASP A 290 -0.66 -3.58 9.63
N ASN A 291 -0.14 -2.90 10.63
CA ASN A 291 1.23 -2.42 10.83
C ASN A 291 1.63 -1.19 10.02
N TYR A 292 0.71 -0.48 9.38
CA TYR A 292 1.06 0.79 8.76
C TYR A 292 1.15 1.91 9.79
N CYS A 293 2.33 2.51 9.92
CA CYS A 293 2.59 3.72 10.69
C CYS A 293 3.02 4.84 9.74
N PHE A 294 2.27 5.96 9.72
CA PHE A 294 2.48 7.04 8.76
C PHE A 294 3.17 8.27 9.34
N ALA A 295 3.43 8.31 10.63
CA ALA A 295 4.18 9.38 11.26
C ALA A 295 5.14 8.80 12.30
N GLN A 296 6.38 9.32 12.32
CA GLN A 296 7.42 8.79 13.20
C GLN A 296 7.06 8.89 14.68
N ASP A 297 6.39 9.98 15.07
CA ASP A 297 5.98 10.22 16.46
C ASP A 297 4.79 9.31 16.90
N CYS A 298 4.13 8.63 15.95
CA CYS A 298 3.05 7.67 16.23
C CYS A 298 3.54 6.22 16.33
N TYR A 299 4.84 5.99 16.15
CA TYR A 299 5.40 4.64 16.26
C TYR A 299 5.21 4.08 17.68
N GLY A 300 4.71 2.86 17.76
CA GLY A 300 4.41 2.19 19.03
C GLY A 300 3.08 2.56 19.69
N GLU A 301 2.35 3.55 19.16
CA GLU A 301 1.05 3.96 19.69
C GLU A 301 -0.12 3.34 18.92
N THR A 302 -0.18 3.60 17.61
CA THR A 302 -1.31 3.15 16.77
C THR A 302 -0.83 2.81 15.36
N THR A 303 -1.11 1.58 14.95
CA THR A 303 -0.95 1.12 13.57
C THR A 303 -2.28 1.18 12.81
N MET A 304 -2.20 1.18 11.49
CA MET A 304 -3.34 1.29 10.60
C MET A 304 -3.49 0.04 9.74
N TYR A 305 -4.72 -0.45 9.65
CA TYR A 305 -5.11 -1.48 8.70
C TYR A 305 -5.41 -0.88 7.33
N ASN A 306 -5.08 -1.60 6.27
CA ASN A 306 -5.59 -1.28 4.94
C ASN A 306 -7.10 -1.52 4.88
N SER A 307 -7.88 -0.44 4.74
CA SER A 307 -9.35 -0.49 4.85
C SER A 307 -10.01 -1.42 3.81
N ASN A 308 -9.53 -1.44 2.57
CA ASN A 308 -10.10 -2.31 1.54
C ASN A 308 -9.86 -3.79 1.83
N MET A 309 -8.68 -4.14 2.36
CA MET A 309 -8.35 -5.52 2.70
C MET A 309 -9.17 -6.02 3.89
N VAL A 310 -9.40 -5.16 4.88
CA VAL A 310 -10.33 -5.48 5.97
C VAL A 310 -11.73 -5.74 5.44
N LEU A 311 -12.24 -4.87 4.59
CA LEU A 311 -13.57 -5.05 3.98
C LEU A 311 -13.64 -6.31 3.11
N TYR A 312 -12.58 -6.63 2.38
CA TYR A 312 -12.48 -7.88 1.61
C TYR A 312 -12.59 -9.11 2.52
N PHE A 313 -11.80 -9.14 3.61
CA PHE A 313 -11.83 -10.25 4.56
C PHE A 313 -13.20 -10.40 5.21
N VAL A 314 -13.73 -9.31 5.79
CA VAL A 314 -15.03 -9.32 6.50
C VAL A 314 -16.16 -9.75 5.57
N LYS A 315 -16.16 -9.25 4.32
CA LYS A 315 -17.13 -9.67 3.30
C LYS A 315 -17.08 -11.18 3.04
N ASN A 316 -15.87 -11.71 2.77
CA ASN A 316 -15.69 -13.14 2.54
C ASN A 316 -16.10 -13.98 3.77
N TYR A 317 -15.77 -13.50 4.96
CA TYR A 317 -16.14 -14.19 6.20
C TYR A 317 -17.66 -14.23 6.41
N ILE A 318 -18.35 -13.13 6.15
CA ILE A 318 -19.81 -13.04 6.20
C ILE A 318 -20.47 -13.98 5.18
N ASP A 319 -19.94 -14.01 3.94
CA ASP A 319 -20.54 -14.77 2.84
C ASP A 319 -20.28 -16.29 2.99
N ASN A 320 -19.14 -16.69 3.55
CA ASN A 320 -18.69 -18.08 3.54
C ASN A 320 -18.55 -18.73 4.94
N GLY A 321 -18.64 -17.96 6.02
CA GLY A 321 -18.47 -18.41 7.42
C GLY A 321 -17.05 -18.83 7.78
N LYS A 322 -16.04 -18.44 6.98
CA LYS A 322 -14.62 -18.75 7.17
C LYS A 322 -13.74 -17.68 6.53
N ALA A 323 -12.49 -17.59 6.99
CA ALA A 323 -11.49 -16.73 6.38
C ALA A 323 -11.29 -17.06 4.89
N PRO A 324 -11.01 -16.06 4.04
CA PRO A 324 -10.69 -16.29 2.63
C PRO A 324 -9.45 -17.17 2.50
N ARG A 325 -9.46 -18.14 1.58
CA ARG A 325 -8.26 -18.95 1.29
C ARG A 325 -7.14 -18.12 0.69
N GLU A 326 -7.50 -17.17 -0.17
CA GLU A 326 -6.58 -16.17 -0.71
C GLU A 326 -6.74 -14.91 0.13
N MET A 327 -5.75 -14.63 0.99
CA MET A 327 -5.75 -13.45 1.86
C MET A 327 -5.47 -12.17 1.08
N ILE A 328 -5.05 -12.26 -0.18
CA ILE A 328 -4.79 -11.14 -1.07
C ILE A 328 -5.83 -11.16 -2.20
N GLU A 329 -6.53 -10.05 -2.36
CA GLU A 329 -7.46 -9.85 -3.47
C GLU A 329 -6.70 -9.69 -4.79
N ASP A 330 -7.20 -10.30 -5.89
CA ASP A 330 -6.54 -10.27 -7.21
C ASP A 330 -6.27 -8.86 -7.74
N ASN A 331 -7.20 -7.93 -7.52
CA ASN A 331 -7.03 -6.54 -7.94
C ASN A 331 -5.86 -5.84 -7.22
N ILE A 332 -5.47 -6.29 -6.02
CA ILE A 332 -4.32 -5.76 -5.29
C ILE A 332 -3.04 -6.24 -5.94
N ARG A 333 -2.98 -7.48 -6.40
CA ARG A 333 -1.82 -8.02 -7.14
C ARG A 333 -1.50 -7.16 -8.36
N ILE A 334 -2.51 -6.72 -9.10
CA ILE A 334 -2.37 -5.84 -10.27
C ILE A 334 -1.80 -4.47 -9.90
N ASP A 335 -2.22 -3.90 -8.77
CA ASP A 335 -1.72 -2.60 -8.31
C ASP A 335 -0.21 -2.61 -8.03
N TYR A 336 0.34 -3.75 -7.64
CA TYR A 336 1.77 -3.92 -7.37
C TYR A 336 2.62 -4.24 -8.62
N GLU A 337 2.04 -4.53 -9.79
CA GLU A 337 2.84 -4.73 -11.01
C GLU A 337 3.69 -3.51 -11.38
N LYS A 338 3.20 -2.31 -11.07
CA LYS A 338 3.95 -1.06 -11.27
C LYS A 338 5.23 -1.00 -10.44
N LEU A 339 5.27 -1.67 -9.29
CA LEU A 339 6.45 -1.80 -8.44
C LEU A 339 7.51 -2.73 -9.03
N ARG A 340 7.12 -3.64 -9.92
CA ARG A 340 8.07 -4.48 -10.66
C ARG A 340 9.11 -3.64 -11.42
N MET A 341 8.68 -2.52 -11.97
CA MET A 341 9.61 -1.59 -12.66
C MET A 341 10.54 -0.88 -11.70
N LEU A 342 10.05 -0.47 -10.51
CA LEU A 342 10.89 0.13 -9.46
C LEU A 342 11.98 -0.83 -8.98
N ILE A 343 11.63 -2.09 -8.77
CA ILE A 343 12.58 -3.12 -8.32
C ILE A 343 13.64 -3.40 -9.38
N ARG A 344 13.28 -3.37 -10.67
CA ARG A 344 14.27 -3.45 -11.75
C ARG A 344 15.24 -2.27 -11.72
N LYS A 345 14.74 -1.05 -11.50
CA LYS A 345 15.58 0.15 -11.38
C LYS A 345 16.48 0.10 -10.14
N ASP A 346 16.03 -0.44 -9.02
CA ASP A 346 16.88 -0.63 -7.83
C ASP A 346 18.15 -1.44 -8.15
N LYS A 347 18.06 -2.46 -9.01
CA LYS A 347 19.23 -3.21 -9.49
C LYS A 347 20.13 -2.40 -10.43
N GLU A 348 19.56 -1.55 -11.27
CA GLU A 348 20.32 -0.69 -12.19
C GLU A 348 21.07 0.41 -11.44
N PHE A 349 20.52 0.91 -10.34
CA PHE A 349 21.05 2.00 -9.54
C PHE A 349 22.05 1.56 -8.46
N ALA A 350 21.96 0.29 -8.03
CA ALA A 350 22.78 -0.22 -6.94
C ALA A 350 24.23 -0.51 -7.40
N HIS A 351 25.16 0.35 -7.01
CA HIS A 351 26.58 0.06 -7.16
C HIS A 351 27.08 -0.97 -6.14
N ASP A 352 26.54 -0.98 -4.89
CA ASP A 352 27.03 -1.82 -3.79
C ASP A 352 25.99 -2.78 -3.22
N ALA A 353 24.79 -2.32 -2.90
CA ALA A 353 23.70 -3.17 -2.39
C ALA A 353 22.33 -2.61 -2.77
N SER A 354 21.45 -3.48 -3.28
CA SER A 354 20.05 -3.15 -3.54
C SER A 354 19.33 -2.88 -2.22
N VAL A 355 18.54 -1.81 -2.16
CA VAL A 355 17.69 -1.46 -1.01
C VAL A 355 16.76 -2.62 -0.66
N ILE A 356 16.17 -3.25 -1.68
CA ILE A 356 15.23 -4.37 -1.51
C ILE A 356 15.94 -5.62 -1.01
N GLN A 357 17.13 -5.93 -1.52
CA GLN A 357 17.90 -7.08 -1.02
C GLN A 357 18.31 -6.87 0.44
N THR A 358 18.71 -5.66 0.81
CA THR A 358 19.03 -5.31 2.19
C THR A 358 17.80 -5.48 3.09
N LEU A 359 16.65 -4.97 2.65
CA LEU A 359 15.38 -5.09 3.37
C LEU A 359 15.00 -6.56 3.61
N VAL A 360 15.10 -7.41 2.58
CA VAL A 360 14.76 -8.84 2.67
C VAL A 360 15.73 -9.60 3.56
N SER A 361 17.03 -9.28 3.49
CA SER A 361 18.07 -10.00 4.23
C SER A 361 18.21 -9.57 5.69
N GLN A 362 17.97 -8.28 6.00
CA GLN A 362 18.11 -7.71 7.34
C GLN A 362 16.78 -7.49 8.06
N GLY A 363 15.64 -7.67 7.35
CA GLY A 363 14.31 -7.39 7.87
C GLY A 363 13.97 -5.89 7.99
N TYR A 364 14.95 -5.00 7.86
CA TYR A 364 14.75 -3.55 7.91
C TYR A 364 15.78 -2.77 7.11
N ILE A 365 15.46 -1.52 6.85
CA ILE A 365 16.39 -0.51 6.33
C ILE A 365 16.28 0.77 7.14
N THR A 366 17.28 1.64 7.04
CA THR A 366 17.23 2.96 7.63
C THR A 366 17.39 4.04 6.57
N GLY A 367 16.63 5.12 6.67
CA GLY A 367 16.68 6.22 5.71
C GLY A 367 16.00 7.47 6.24
N GLU A 368 16.10 8.54 5.49
CA GLU A 368 15.42 9.80 5.75
C GLU A 368 14.20 9.93 4.84
N LEU A 369 12.98 9.95 5.40
CA LEU A 369 11.76 10.10 4.61
C LEU A 369 11.63 11.53 4.07
N LYS A 370 11.61 11.65 2.75
CA LYS A 370 11.42 12.92 2.04
C LYS A 370 9.94 13.16 1.77
N LYS A 371 9.47 14.39 2.01
CA LYS A 371 8.07 14.79 1.74
C LYS A 371 7.78 15.00 0.25
N GLY A 372 8.82 15.22 -0.56
CA GLY A 372 8.80 15.38 -2.00
C GLY A 372 10.22 15.41 -2.55
N PHE A 373 10.39 15.04 -3.81
CA PHE A 373 11.66 15.11 -4.54
C PHE A 373 11.42 15.05 -6.06
N PRO A 374 12.32 15.68 -6.86
CA PRO A 374 12.22 15.63 -8.32
C PRO A 374 12.40 14.22 -8.88
N ALA A 375 11.70 13.91 -9.97
CA ALA A 375 11.79 12.61 -10.64
C ALA A 375 13.22 12.24 -11.05
N VAL A 376 14.01 13.21 -11.45
CA VAL A 376 15.43 13.03 -11.83
C VAL A 376 16.32 12.52 -10.68
N ASN A 377 15.88 12.72 -9.44
CA ASN A 377 16.61 12.31 -8.23
C ASN A 377 16.11 10.99 -7.63
N ILE A 378 15.28 10.23 -8.35
CA ILE A 378 14.72 8.96 -7.86
C ILE A 378 15.79 7.91 -7.53
N THR A 379 16.99 8.04 -8.13
CA THR A 379 18.14 7.16 -7.91
C THR A 379 18.85 7.38 -6.57
N ASN A 380 18.56 8.49 -5.89
CA ASN A 380 19.07 8.70 -4.54
C ASN A 380 18.44 7.69 -3.57
N PRO A 381 19.22 6.99 -2.74
CA PRO A 381 18.70 5.95 -1.84
C PRO A 381 17.56 6.43 -0.93
N ASP A 382 17.66 7.62 -0.32
CA ASP A 382 16.59 8.13 0.56
C ASP A 382 15.32 8.46 -0.21
N ASN A 383 15.44 8.94 -1.46
CA ASN A 383 14.30 9.19 -2.32
C ASN A 383 13.61 7.89 -2.75
N PHE A 384 14.39 6.86 -3.09
CA PHE A 384 13.88 5.55 -3.44
C PHE A 384 13.19 4.87 -2.23
N ILE A 385 13.80 4.94 -1.05
CA ILE A 385 13.20 4.48 0.22
C ILE A 385 11.88 5.22 0.49
N SER A 386 11.86 6.54 0.31
CA SER A 386 10.65 7.35 0.47
C SER A 386 9.56 6.92 -0.51
N LEU A 387 9.91 6.64 -1.77
CA LEU A 387 8.98 6.16 -2.76
C LEU A 387 8.35 4.82 -2.36
N LEU A 388 9.16 3.84 -1.94
CA LEU A 388 8.68 2.56 -1.43
C LEU A 388 7.73 2.74 -0.23
N TYR A 389 8.06 3.66 0.68
CA TYR A 389 7.22 3.98 1.82
C TYR A 389 5.85 4.54 1.40
N TYR A 390 5.80 5.55 0.51
CA TYR A 390 4.55 6.14 0.05
C TYR A 390 3.69 5.17 -0.79
N PHE A 391 4.32 4.23 -1.49
CA PHE A 391 3.61 3.13 -2.14
C PHE A 391 3.07 2.08 -1.17
N GLY A 392 3.41 2.18 0.14
CA GLY A 392 2.96 1.24 1.16
C GLY A 392 3.75 -0.06 1.20
N MET A 393 4.96 -0.09 0.60
CA MET A 393 5.87 -1.24 0.68
C MET A 393 6.67 -1.25 1.98
N LEU A 394 6.78 -0.10 2.63
CA LEU A 394 7.47 0.10 3.89
C LEU A 394 6.58 0.78 4.90
N THR A 395 6.85 0.52 6.17
CA THR A 395 6.24 1.19 7.31
C THR A 395 7.31 1.65 8.29
N ILE A 396 7.02 2.67 9.07
CA ILE A 396 7.90 3.14 10.15
C ILE A 396 7.86 2.11 11.29
N SER A 397 9.03 1.60 11.67
CA SER A 397 9.21 0.62 12.74
C SER A 397 10.14 1.07 13.87
N GLY A 398 10.54 2.34 13.88
CA GLY A 398 11.36 2.93 14.92
C GLY A 398 12.38 3.94 14.41
N ILE A 399 13.40 4.15 15.24
CA ILE A 399 14.55 5.02 14.97
C ILE A 399 15.82 4.23 15.25
N ASP A 400 16.77 4.24 14.33
CA ASP A 400 18.11 3.71 14.54
C ASP A 400 19.15 4.78 14.19
N LYS A 401 20.01 5.11 15.17
CA LYS A 401 21.09 6.11 15.02
C LYS A 401 20.62 7.45 14.43
N GLY A 402 19.41 7.88 14.81
CA GLY A 402 18.82 9.15 14.35
C GLY A 402 18.15 9.10 12.98
N LYS A 403 18.14 7.95 12.30
CA LYS A 403 17.42 7.73 11.05
C LYS A 403 16.15 6.94 11.29
N THR A 404 15.15 7.15 10.45
CA THR A 404 13.92 6.36 10.48
C THR A 404 14.22 4.91 10.12
N LYS A 405 13.85 3.98 10.99
CA LYS A 405 13.89 2.55 10.73
C LYS A 405 12.59 2.13 10.04
N LEU A 406 12.72 1.40 8.95
CA LEU A 406 11.61 1.01 8.08
C LEU A 406 11.64 -0.49 7.83
N THR A 407 10.46 -1.12 7.88
CA THR A 407 10.27 -2.56 7.64
C THR A 407 9.15 -2.81 6.66
N ILE A 408 8.99 -4.04 6.22
CA ILE A 408 7.81 -4.49 5.46
C ILE A 408 6.61 -4.48 6.43
N PRO A 409 5.47 -3.85 6.09
CA PRO A 409 4.37 -3.70 7.04
C PRO A 409 3.69 -5.02 7.39
N ASN A 410 3.43 -5.89 6.41
CA ASN A 410 2.61 -7.07 6.59
C ASN A 410 2.83 -8.13 5.50
N LEU A 411 2.15 -9.26 5.64
CA LEU A 411 2.30 -10.42 4.76
C LEU A 411 1.82 -10.16 3.32
N VAL A 412 0.83 -9.28 3.12
CA VAL A 412 0.40 -8.89 1.76
C VAL A 412 1.56 -8.28 1.00
N VAL A 413 2.23 -7.32 1.62
CA VAL A 413 3.38 -6.63 1.01
C VAL A 413 4.58 -7.56 0.91
N GLN A 414 4.82 -8.38 1.92
CA GLN A 414 5.90 -9.35 1.94
C GLN A 414 5.80 -10.34 0.77
N GLU A 415 4.63 -10.95 0.55
CA GLU A 415 4.40 -11.89 -0.55
C GLU A 415 4.64 -11.22 -1.90
N GLN A 416 4.14 -9.99 -2.09
CA GLN A 416 4.34 -9.24 -3.32
C GLN A 416 5.82 -8.93 -3.56
N LEU A 417 6.51 -8.40 -2.54
CA LEU A 417 7.92 -8.04 -2.64
C LEU A 417 8.81 -9.25 -2.98
N TYR A 418 8.57 -10.38 -2.33
CA TYR A 418 9.32 -11.61 -2.57
C TYR A 418 9.03 -12.20 -3.94
N THR A 419 7.77 -12.15 -4.38
CA THR A 419 7.40 -12.56 -5.75
C THR A 419 8.13 -11.71 -6.80
N TYR A 420 8.20 -10.41 -6.60
CA TYR A 420 8.94 -9.53 -7.51
C TYR A 420 10.45 -9.75 -7.45
N LEU A 421 11.01 -9.97 -6.26
CA LEU A 421 12.43 -10.28 -6.12
C LEU A 421 12.80 -11.54 -6.93
N LEU A 422 12.01 -12.60 -6.82
CA LEU A 422 12.20 -13.82 -7.63
C LEU A 422 12.06 -13.56 -9.12
N ASN A 423 11.06 -12.78 -9.53
CA ASN A 423 10.88 -12.42 -10.93
C ASN A 423 12.04 -11.59 -11.50
N THR A 424 12.78 -10.84 -10.67
CA THR A 424 13.97 -10.11 -11.13
C THR A 424 15.19 -11.02 -11.33
N TYR A 425 15.20 -12.19 -10.68
CA TYR A 425 16.21 -13.23 -10.98
C TYR A 425 15.87 -13.99 -12.27
N ASN A 426 14.66 -13.80 -12.77
CA ASN A 426 14.09 -14.47 -13.92
C ASN A 426 14.28 -13.63 -15.20
N ASP A 427 15.53 -13.31 -15.56
CA ASP A 427 15.79 -12.70 -16.87
C ASP A 427 15.46 -13.72 -17.97
N ALA A 428 14.36 -13.43 -18.64
CA ALA A 428 13.90 -13.86 -19.97
C ALA A 428 13.50 -15.33 -20.22
N ASP A 429 14.04 -16.38 -19.53
CA ASP A 429 13.78 -17.77 -19.93
C ASP A 429 13.44 -18.76 -18.78
N LEU A 430 13.14 -18.28 -17.59
CA LEU A 430 13.07 -19.12 -16.39
C LEU A 430 11.62 -19.27 -15.90
N ASN A 431 10.91 -20.20 -16.49
CA ASN A 431 9.63 -20.67 -15.96
C ASN A 431 9.88 -21.57 -14.73
N PHE A 432 9.78 -21.00 -13.51
CA PHE A 432 9.51 -21.81 -12.33
C PHE A 432 8.20 -22.56 -12.59
N SER A 433 8.25 -23.88 -12.66
CA SER A 433 7.03 -24.67 -12.82
C SER A 433 6.11 -24.41 -11.63
N SER A 434 5.03 -23.66 -11.85
CA SER A 434 4.04 -23.36 -10.81
C SER A 434 3.38 -24.65 -10.30
N TYR A 435 3.25 -25.64 -11.15
CA TYR A 435 2.71 -26.96 -10.80
C TYR A 435 3.66 -27.72 -9.87
N GLU A 436 4.95 -27.86 -10.25
CA GLU A 436 5.94 -28.56 -9.44
C GLU A 436 6.10 -27.92 -8.06
N LYS A 437 6.15 -26.59 -8.00
CA LYS A 437 6.23 -25.85 -6.74
C LYS A 437 5.00 -26.06 -5.86
N SER A 438 3.81 -26.05 -6.44
CA SER A 438 2.56 -26.30 -5.71
C SER A 438 2.51 -27.70 -5.13
N GLU A 439 2.96 -28.70 -5.89
CA GLU A 439 3.03 -30.10 -5.47
C GLU A 439 4.04 -30.29 -4.33
N LEU A 440 5.26 -29.77 -4.47
CA LEU A 440 6.29 -29.82 -3.42
C LEU A 440 5.85 -29.09 -2.14
N SER A 441 5.13 -27.97 -2.28
CA SER A 441 4.55 -27.26 -1.14
C SER A 441 3.51 -28.08 -0.40
N SER A 442 2.67 -28.83 -1.12
CA SER A 442 1.69 -29.75 -0.53
C SER A 442 2.35 -30.91 0.18
N GLN A 443 3.36 -31.52 -0.46
CA GLN A 443 4.13 -32.62 0.14
C GLN A 443 4.89 -32.18 1.40
N LEU A 444 5.41 -30.93 1.41
CA LEU A 444 6.01 -30.35 2.61
C LEU A 444 4.99 -30.25 3.76
N ALA A 445 3.78 -29.77 3.47
CA ALA A 445 2.77 -29.51 4.48
C ALA A 445 2.10 -30.77 5.06
N TYR A 446 1.88 -31.78 4.21
CA TYR A 446 1.09 -32.97 4.55
C TYR A 446 1.87 -34.26 4.67
N ASP A 447 2.98 -34.41 3.95
CA ASP A 447 3.75 -35.65 3.88
C ASP A 447 5.12 -35.55 4.56
N GLY A 448 5.56 -34.33 4.96
CA GLY A 448 6.86 -34.09 5.58
C GLY A 448 8.05 -34.24 4.62
N ASN A 449 7.83 -34.13 3.31
CA ASN A 449 8.86 -34.31 2.29
C ASN A 449 9.73 -33.04 2.11
N TRP A 450 10.46 -32.69 3.17
CA TRP A 450 11.30 -31.50 3.20
C TRP A 450 12.55 -31.61 2.28
N GLN A 451 13.09 -32.82 2.09
CA GLN A 451 14.26 -33.05 1.23
C GLN A 451 13.99 -32.63 -0.21
N ALA A 452 12.84 -33.03 -0.76
CA ALA A 452 12.45 -32.64 -2.11
C ALA A 452 12.24 -31.13 -2.24
N TYR A 453 11.63 -30.49 -1.24
CA TYR A 453 11.36 -29.07 -1.24
C TYR A 453 12.64 -28.22 -1.19
N PHE A 454 13.54 -28.47 -0.23
CA PHE A 454 14.81 -27.71 -0.12
C PHE A 454 15.80 -28.09 -1.24
N GLY A 455 15.77 -29.33 -1.72
CA GLY A 455 16.49 -29.76 -2.91
C GLY A 455 16.10 -28.96 -4.15
N TYR A 456 14.80 -28.75 -4.37
CA TYR A 456 14.30 -27.91 -5.46
C TYR A 456 14.78 -26.46 -5.35
N ILE A 457 14.73 -25.86 -4.14
CA ILE A 457 15.25 -24.50 -3.91
C ILE A 457 16.75 -24.43 -4.25
N ALA A 458 17.54 -25.40 -3.81
CA ALA A 458 18.97 -25.44 -4.08
C ALA A 458 19.27 -25.58 -5.59
N ASP A 459 18.51 -26.40 -6.30
CA ASP A 459 18.65 -26.59 -7.75
C ASP A 459 18.25 -25.30 -8.50
N CYS A 460 17.23 -24.61 -8.05
CA CYS A 460 16.85 -23.30 -8.56
C CYS A 460 17.97 -22.29 -8.33
N LEU A 461 18.48 -22.19 -7.10
CA LEU A 461 19.58 -21.30 -6.76
C LEU A 461 20.82 -21.56 -7.66
N LYS A 462 21.18 -22.82 -7.85
CA LYS A 462 22.34 -23.22 -8.68
C LYS A 462 22.16 -22.86 -10.14
N ARG A 463 20.97 -23.06 -10.70
CA ARG A 463 20.66 -22.78 -12.12
C ARG A 463 20.59 -21.28 -12.40
N TYR A 464 20.05 -20.51 -11.46
CA TYR A 464 19.62 -19.14 -11.71
C TYR A 464 20.54 -18.07 -11.13
N ALA A 465 21.50 -18.44 -10.27
CA ALA A 465 22.47 -17.49 -9.75
C ALA A 465 23.39 -16.96 -10.87
N SER A 466 23.26 -15.67 -11.16
CA SER A 466 24.20 -14.99 -12.05
C SER A 466 25.61 -14.95 -11.44
N GLN A 467 26.65 -14.67 -12.25
CA GLN A 467 28.00 -14.51 -11.69
C GLN A 467 28.09 -13.33 -10.71
N ARG A 468 27.29 -12.29 -10.91
CA ARG A 468 27.17 -11.14 -10.00
C ARG A 468 26.56 -11.56 -8.66
N ASP A 469 25.56 -12.43 -8.69
CA ASP A 469 24.88 -12.92 -7.48
C ASP A 469 25.80 -13.84 -6.68
N LYS A 470 26.65 -14.63 -7.34
CA LYS A 470 27.68 -15.46 -6.69
C LYS A 470 28.68 -14.64 -5.85
N GLN A 471 28.88 -13.36 -6.17
CA GLN A 471 29.74 -12.47 -5.39
C GLN A 471 29.02 -11.88 -4.17
N LYS A 472 27.68 -11.87 -4.13
CA LYS A 472 26.87 -11.29 -3.03
C LYS A 472 26.73 -12.20 -1.80
N GLY A 473 27.09 -13.48 -1.92
CA GLY A 473 27.29 -14.40 -0.80
C GLY A 473 26.04 -14.71 0.01
N GLU A 474 26.17 -14.66 1.33
CA GLU A 474 25.17 -15.04 2.33
C GLU A 474 23.80 -14.37 2.12
N PHE A 475 23.79 -13.05 1.95
CA PHE A 475 22.55 -12.27 1.76
C PHE A 475 21.73 -12.74 0.57
N PHE A 476 22.39 -13.14 -0.51
CA PHE A 476 21.68 -13.64 -1.68
C PHE A 476 21.04 -14.99 -1.42
N VAL A 477 21.78 -15.94 -0.84
CA VAL A 477 21.29 -17.30 -0.55
C VAL A 477 20.12 -17.26 0.45
N HIS A 478 20.25 -16.46 1.52
CA HIS A 478 19.20 -16.27 2.50
C HIS A 478 17.96 -15.62 1.88
N GLY A 479 18.10 -14.48 1.23
CA GLY A 479 16.99 -13.76 0.60
C GLY A 479 16.28 -14.57 -0.50
N PHE A 480 17.03 -15.36 -1.30
CA PHE A 480 16.45 -16.25 -2.29
C PHE A 480 15.64 -17.38 -1.65
N THR A 481 16.21 -18.05 -0.63
CA THR A 481 15.52 -19.13 0.08
C THR A 481 14.25 -18.60 0.76
N LEU A 482 14.33 -17.46 1.42
CA LEU A 482 13.19 -16.80 2.05
C LEU A 482 12.11 -16.43 1.03
N ALA A 483 12.47 -15.86 -0.11
CA ALA A 483 11.55 -15.52 -1.17
C ALA A 483 10.87 -16.75 -1.80
N MET A 484 11.61 -17.85 -1.95
CA MET A 484 11.05 -19.13 -2.43
C MET A 484 10.06 -19.74 -1.43
N THR A 485 10.38 -19.70 -0.13
CA THR A 485 9.50 -20.22 0.93
C THR A 485 8.26 -19.35 1.13
N ALA A 486 8.36 -18.04 0.94
CA ALA A 486 7.23 -17.11 1.04
C ALA A 486 6.14 -17.33 -0.02
N GLN A 487 6.45 -18.01 -1.11
CA GLN A 487 5.45 -18.40 -2.11
C GLN A 487 4.69 -19.69 -1.75
N ASN A 488 5.00 -20.29 -0.61
CA ASN A 488 4.30 -21.47 -0.13
C ASN A 488 3.03 -21.05 0.62
N ARG A 489 1.87 -21.35 0.06
CA ARG A 489 0.56 -20.95 0.61
C ARG A 489 0.19 -21.58 1.96
N PHE A 490 0.90 -22.62 2.38
CA PHE A 490 0.62 -23.34 3.63
C PHE A 490 1.34 -22.74 4.82
N TYR A 491 2.42 -21.98 4.57
CA TYR A 491 3.27 -21.44 5.61
C TYR A 491 3.42 -19.93 5.51
N ARG A 492 3.50 -19.31 6.67
CA ARG A 492 4.00 -17.96 6.82
C ARG A 492 5.48 -18.05 7.17
N PRO A 493 6.41 -17.73 6.27
CA PRO A 493 7.83 -17.68 6.61
C PRO A 493 8.08 -16.45 7.49
N ILE A 494 8.64 -16.70 8.67
CA ILE A 494 9.06 -15.67 9.61
C ILE A 494 10.58 -15.72 9.64
N SER A 495 11.23 -14.60 9.25
CA SER A 495 12.68 -14.46 9.32
C SER A 495 13.04 -13.57 10.50
N GLU A 496 14.16 -13.88 11.16
CA GLU A 496 14.75 -13.09 12.23
C GLU A 496 13.75 -12.63 13.32
N GLN A 497 12.83 -13.51 13.71
CA GLN A 497 11.95 -13.18 14.82
C GLN A 497 12.77 -13.07 16.12
N ASP A 498 12.78 -11.86 16.69
CA ASP A 498 13.38 -11.63 18.02
C ASP A 498 12.64 -12.48 19.05
N THR A 499 13.33 -13.46 19.59
CA THR A 499 12.84 -14.26 20.69
C THR A 499 13.80 -14.11 21.86
N GLN A 500 13.34 -14.43 23.06
CA GLN A 500 14.20 -14.45 24.26
C GLN A 500 15.46 -15.34 24.09
N ALA A 501 15.51 -16.17 23.06
CA ALA A 501 16.59 -17.13 22.79
C ALA A 501 17.49 -16.78 21.59
N GLY A 502 17.22 -15.69 20.85
CA GLY A 502 17.96 -15.28 19.64
C GLY A 502 17.11 -15.32 18.37
N TYR A 503 17.74 -15.16 17.20
CA TYR A 503 17.08 -15.09 15.88
C TYR A 503 17.13 -16.45 15.18
N VAL A 504 16.01 -16.86 14.57
CA VAL A 504 15.96 -17.96 13.60
C VAL A 504 16.09 -17.41 12.20
N ASP A 505 16.83 -18.10 11.34
CA ASP A 505 16.94 -17.70 9.96
C ASP A 505 15.60 -17.79 9.22
N ILE A 506 14.86 -18.91 9.33
CA ILE A 506 13.52 -19.06 8.74
C ILE A 506 12.66 -19.99 9.62
N PHE A 507 11.51 -19.52 10.08
CA PHE A 507 10.45 -20.35 10.66
C PHE A 507 9.28 -20.44 9.68
N LEU A 508 8.98 -21.63 9.17
CA LEU A 508 7.80 -21.90 8.36
C LEU A 508 6.62 -22.17 9.32
N CYS A 509 5.99 -21.07 9.75
CA CYS A 509 4.86 -21.09 10.65
C CYS A 509 3.62 -21.60 9.91
N PRO A 510 2.95 -22.69 10.37
CA PRO A 510 1.82 -23.27 9.68
C PRO A 510 0.59 -22.35 9.77
N MET A 511 -0.14 -22.21 8.66
CA MET A 511 -1.36 -21.40 8.61
C MET A 511 -2.59 -22.26 8.97
N LEU A 512 -2.67 -22.70 10.24
CA LEU A 512 -3.70 -23.62 10.73
C LEU A 512 -5.11 -23.04 10.72
N ASP A 513 -5.26 -21.73 10.78
CA ASP A 513 -6.55 -21.04 10.68
C ASP A 513 -7.21 -21.22 9.30
N ILE A 514 -6.36 -21.43 8.27
CA ILE A 514 -6.80 -21.64 6.89
C ILE A 514 -6.75 -23.12 6.51
N TYR A 515 -5.70 -23.83 6.94
CA TYR A 515 -5.40 -25.23 6.63
C TYR A 515 -5.26 -26.04 7.91
N SER A 516 -6.38 -26.26 8.60
CA SER A 516 -6.42 -26.88 9.94
C SER A 516 -5.97 -28.36 9.97
N ASP A 517 -5.84 -28.99 8.82
CA ASP A 517 -5.45 -30.40 8.63
C ASP A 517 -3.95 -30.59 8.28
N MET A 518 -3.17 -29.51 8.28
CA MET A 518 -1.72 -29.58 8.10
C MET A 518 -1.05 -30.44 9.18
N LYS A 519 0.02 -31.14 8.79
CA LYS A 519 0.70 -32.09 9.68
C LYS A 519 2.11 -31.68 10.09
N HIS A 520 2.77 -30.81 9.33
CA HIS A 520 4.19 -30.51 9.50
C HIS A 520 4.46 -29.01 9.57
N SER A 521 5.44 -28.60 10.38
CA SER A 521 5.99 -27.26 10.51
C SER A 521 7.52 -27.32 10.58
N TYR A 522 8.21 -26.21 10.24
CA TYR A 522 9.66 -26.27 10.05
C TYR A 522 10.38 -25.06 10.64
N ILE A 523 11.47 -25.34 11.36
CA ILE A 523 12.54 -24.38 11.64
C ILE A 523 13.68 -24.70 10.69
N VAL A 524 14.19 -23.69 9.99
CA VAL A 524 15.29 -23.83 9.05
C VAL A 524 16.41 -22.88 9.44
N GLU A 525 17.53 -23.43 9.85
CA GLU A 525 18.77 -22.70 10.08
C GLU A 525 19.66 -22.79 8.83
N LEU A 526 19.91 -21.62 8.24
CA LEU A 526 20.65 -21.50 7.00
C LEU A 526 21.99 -20.83 7.27
N LYS A 527 23.09 -21.49 6.93
CA LYS A 527 24.44 -20.96 7.06
C LYS A 527 25.15 -20.92 5.70
N TYR A 528 26.06 -19.97 5.60
CA TYR A 528 26.80 -19.73 4.37
C TYR A 528 28.31 -19.75 4.59
N ALA A 529 29.00 -20.62 3.87
CA ALA A 529 30.46 -20.63 3.72
C ALA A 529 30.85 -20.03 2.37
N LYS A 530 31.90 -19.22 2.35
CA LYS A 530 32.45 -18.70 1.09
C LYS A 530 33.03 -19.85 0.26
N TYR A 531 33.03 -19.70 -1.06
CA TYR A 531 33.56 -20.73 -1.96
C TYR A 531 35.01 -21.19 -1.63
N ARG A 532 35.83 -20.30 -1.05
CA ARG A 532 37.23 -20.56 -0.69
C ARG A 532 37.41 -21.11 0.74
N ASP A 533 36.34 -21.17 1.54
CA ASP A 533 36.44 -21.70 2.89
C ASP A 533 36.69 -23.20 2.89
N SER A 534 37.34 -23.71 3.97
CA SER A 534 37.62 -25.13 4.13
C SER A 534 36.35 -25.95 4.45
N GLU A 535 36.39 -27.23 4.26
CA GLU A 535 35.32 -28.13 4.70
C GLU A 535 35.16 -28.13 6.23
N ASN A 536 36.23 -27.86 6.98
CA ASN A 536 36.16 -27.68 8.44
C ASN A 536 35.27 -26.49 8.79
N ARG A 537 35.33 -25.40 8.02
CA ARG A 537 34.42 -24.25 8.25
C ARG A 537 32.96 -24.60 7.98
N VAL A 538 32.70 -25.43 6.97
CA VAL A 538 31.35 -25.96 6.69
C VAL A 538 30.82 -26.74 7.90
N GLU A 539 31.67 -27.61 8.48
CA GLU A 539 31.27 -28.39 9.68
C GLU A 539 31.10 -27.52 10.92
N GLU A 540 31.95 -26.50 11.14
CA GLU A 540 31.72 -25.51 12.22
C GLU A 540 30.37 -24.82 12.08
N LEU A 541 30.04 -24.31 10.88
CA LEU A 541 28.77 -23.67 10.59
C LEU A 541 27.57 -24.62 10.77
N ARG A 542 27.74 -25.88 10.42
CA ARG A 542 26.75 -26.93 10.67
C ARG A 542 26.47 -27.07 12.18
N GLN A 543 27.52 -27.12 13.00
CA GLN A 543 27.38 -27.24 14.47
C GLN A 543 26.75 -25.98 15.09
N GLU A 544 27.11 -24.79 14.58
CA GLU A 544 26.47 -23.53 14.98
C GLU A 544 24.96 -23.56 14.67
N ALA A 545 24.56 -24.00 13.46
CA ALA A 545 23.15 -24.10 13.05
C ALA A 545 22.37 -25.10 13.90
N ILE A 546 22.95 -26.28 14.22
CA ILE A 546 22.34 -27.28 15.10
C ILE A 546 22.03 -26.66 16.48
N ALA A 547 23.00 -25.93 17.05
CA ALA A 547 22.82 -25.31 18.35
C ALA A 547 21.74 -24.21 18.33
N GLN A 548 21.63 -23.46 17.25
CA GLN A 548 20.61 -22.41 17.08
C GLN A 548 19.21 -23.00 16.89
N ALA A 549 19.04 -23.97 15.99
CA ALA A 549 17.77 -24.65 15.75
C ALA A 549 17.17 -25.25 17.03
N ASN A 550 18.00 -25.89 17.85
CA ASN A 550 17.57 -26.50 19.11
C ASN A 550 17.09 -25.44 20.12
N ARG A 551 17.84 -24.34 20.28
CA ARG A 551 17.46 -23.26 21.21
C ARG A 551 16.12 -22.63 20.83
N TYR A 552 15.89 -22.44 19.56
CA TYR A 552 14.70 -21.78 19.08
C TYR A 552 13.44 -22.67 19.19
N ALA A 553 13.56 -23.92 18.85
CA ALA A 553 12.46 -24.88 18.94
C ALA A 553 11.84 -24.98 20.35
N ASP A 554 12.60 -24.63 21.38
CA ASP A 554 12.16 -24.69 22.78
C ASP A 554 11.41 -23.43 23.24
N THR A 555 11.31 -22.39 22.42
CA THR A 555 10.61 -21.15 22.78
C THR A 555 9.09 -21.35 22.85
N ASP A 556 8.43 -20.64 23.79
CA ASP A 556 6.98 -20.69 23.93
C ASP A 556 6.26 -20.19 22.67
N THR A 557 6.84 -19.21 22.00
CA THR A 557 6.32 -18.65 20.74
C THR A 557 6.21 -19.73 19.65
N VAL A 558 7.24 -20.54 19.46
CA VAL A 558 7.21 -21.62 18.48
C VAL A 558 6.23 -22.71 18.91
N LYS A 559 6.27 -23.12 20.19
CA LYS A 559 5.37 -24.16 20.71
C LYS A 559 3.88 -23.82 20.55
N GLN A 560 3.53 -22.56 20.70
CA GLN A 560 2.16 -22.09 20.46
C GLN A 560 1.84 -22.04 18.95
N ALA A 561 2.76 -21.54 18.14
CA ALA A 561 2.52 -21.32 16.70
C ALA A 561 2.42 -22.63 15.89
N ILE A 562 3.11 -23.69 16.30
CA ILE A 562 3.05 -24.99 15.59
C ILE A 562 1.73 -25.75 15.81
N GLY A 563 0.97 -25.42 16.84
CA GLY A 563 -0.31 -26.05 17.16
C GLY A 563 -0.22 -27.59 17.21
N SER A 564 -1.02 -28.27 16.38
CA SER A 564 -1.06 -29.74 16.28
C SER A 564 -0.04 -30.34 15.31
N THR A 565 0.79 -29.54 14.65
CA THR A 565 1.75 -30.03 13.65
C THR A 565 2.99 -30.64 14.31
N GLN A 566 3.64 -31.55 13.60
CA GLN A 566 4.98 -32.03 13.95
C GLN A 566 6.02 -30.99 13.53
N LEU A 567 6.84 -30.54 14.48
CA LEU A 567 7.95 -29.62 14.20
C LEU A 567 9.18 -30.37 13.70
N HIS A 568 9.68 -29.95 12.56
CA HIS A 568 10.96 -30.39 11.98
C HIS A 568 12.02 -29.30 12.12
N LYS A 569 13.23 -29.70 12.49
CA LYS A 569 14.39 -28.81 12.60
C LYS A 569 15.37 -29.13 11.47
N ILE A 570 15.45 -28.26 10.49
CA ILE A 570 16.26 -28.44 9.28
C ILE A 570 17.49 -27.55 9.34
N VAL A 571 18.65 -28.13 9.14
CA VAL A 571 19.93 -27.42 8.99
C VAL A 571 20.35 -27.43 7.53
N VAL A 572 20.60 -26.25 6.98
CA VAL A 572 21.05 -26.07 5.59
C VAL A 572 22.35 -25.28 5.59
N VAL A 573 23.40 -25.82 5.01
CA VAL A 573 24.68 -25.10 4.85
C VAL A 573 25.04 -25.04 3.36
N TYR A 574 25.19 -23.82 2.87
CA TYR A 574 25.68 -23.55 1.53
C TYR A 574 27.18 -23.23 1.56
N LYS A 575 27.91 -23.71 0.54
CA LYS A 575 29.25 -23.25 0.23
C LYS A 575 29.27 -22.64 -1.17
N GLY A 576 29.34 -21.30 -1.22
CA GLY A 576 29.00 -20.59 -2.45
C GLY A 576 27.52 -20.80 -2.81
N MET A 577 27.26 -21.32 -4.01
CA MET A 577 25.89 -21.61 -4.48
C MET A 577 25.55 -23.11 -4.43
N GLU A 578 26.34 -23.91 -3.73
CA GLU A 578 26.11 -25.34 -3.57
C GLU A 578 25.65 -25.68 -2.17
N MET A 579 24.50 -26.33 -2.05
CA MET A 579 24.03 -26.89 -0.79
C MET A 579 24.90 -28.09 -0.41
N ARG A 580 25.68 -27.95 0.67
CA ARG A 580 26.63 -28.97 1.15
C ARG A 580 26.02 -29.83 2.26
N VAL A 581 25.15 -29.23 3.05
CA VAL A 581 24.42 -29.90 4.13
C VAL A 581 22.94 -29.57 3.99
N CYS A 582 22.10 -30.58 4.11
CA CYS A 582 20.65 -30.43 4.29
C CYS A 582 20.17 -31.64 5.10
N GLU A 583 19.93 -31.46 6.37
CA GLU A 583 19.60 -32.55 7.30
C GLU A 583 18.57 -32.13 8.31
N GLU A 584 17.86 -33.13 8.85
CA GLU A 584 16.94 -32.99 9.96
C GLU A 584 17.62 -33.42 11.26
N LEU A 585 17.32 -32.73 12.39
CA LEU A 585 17.90 -32.97 13.71
C LEU A 585 17.04 -33.91 14.54
#